data_e76d22e80f38e113c1c23b047a581f10
#
_entry.id   e76d22e80f38e113c1c23b047a581f10
#
_cell.length_a   1.000
_cell.length_b   1.000
_cell.length_c   1.000
_cell.angle_alpha   90.00
_cell.angle_beta   90.00
_cell.angle_gamma   90.00
#
_symmetry.space_group_name_H-M   'P 1'
#
loop_
_entity.id
_entity.type
_entity.pdbx_description
1 polymer ?
#
loop_
_entity_poly.entity_id
_entity_poly.type
_entity_poly.pdbx_seq_one_letter_code
_entity_poly.pdbx_strand_id
1 'polypeptide(L)'
;MKQIFFEITENKNIAPLIYKMVLKGDTDEISAPGQFVNIKIDGMFLRRPISVCDWDKDSLTLIYKTVGEGTEKLSLMKIGEKLDILIGLGNGYNTSKCLEKPLLIGGGVGIPPLYGLCKRLVFEGKTPIVILGFNTVSEIFYEDEFKALGAKVFVTTVDGSYGIKGFVTDAMKDIDYTYFYTCGPMPMFRAIEKCAKTSGQLSFEERMGCGFGACMGCSCKTLTGNKRICKEGPVMEREEIIWNA
;
A
#
# COMPACT_ATOMS: atom_id res chain seq x y z
N MET A 1 12.48 9.97 -10.85
CA MET A 1 13.07 8.65 -10.50
C MET A 1 14.55 8.82 -10.26
N LYS A 2 15.06 8.39 -9.11
CA LYS A 2 16.45 8.53 -8.67
C LYS A 2 16.92 7.24 -8.00
N GLN A 3 18.19 6.89 -8.13
CA GLN A 3 18.82 5.80 -7.39
C GLN A 3 19.52 6.39 -6.16
N ILE A 4 19.18 5.88 -4.99
CA ILE A 4 19.68 6.36 -3.70
C ILE A 4 20.15 5.16 -2.87
N PHE A 5 21.20 5.37 -2.08
CA PHE A 5 21.62 4.43 -1.04
C PHE A 5 21.01 4.87 0.29
N PHE A 6 20.15 4.02 0.85
CA PHE A 6 19.52 4.22 2.15
C PHE A 6 20.21 3.35 3.19
N GLU A 7 20.38 3.87 4.40
CA GLU A 7 20.88 3.13 5.56
C GLU A 7 19.71 2.58 6.39
N ILE A 8 19.76 1.31 6.76
CA ILE A 8 18.76 0.68 7.64
C ILE A 8 18.95 1.20 9.06
N THR A 9 17.92 1.84 9.62
CA THR A 9 17.88 2.30 11.01
C THR A 9 16.99 1.45 11.91
N GLU A 10 16.02 0.75 11.32
CA GLU A 10 15.16 -0.23 11.98
C GLU A 10 14.81 -1.35 10.99
N ASN A 11 14.79 -2.59 11.44
CA ASN A 11 14.25 -3.73 10.71
C ASN A 11 13.71 -4.75 11.71
N LYS A 12 12.40 -4.76 11.92
CA LYS A 12 11.78 -5.60 12.94
C LYS A 12 10.53 -6.30 12.46
N ASN A 13 10.29 -7.50 12.98
CA ASN A 13 9.02 -8.20 12.80
C ASN A 13 7.92 -7.51 13.63
N ILE A 14 6.76 -7.23 13.02
CA ILE A 14 5.62 -6.57 13.68
C ILE A 14 4.35 -7.43 13.70
N ALA A 15 4.30 -8.47 12.85
CA ALA A 15 3.26 -9.50 12.82
C ALA A 15 3.82 -10.74 12.09
N PRO A 16 3.14 -11.90 12.09
CA PRO A 16 3.65 -13.08 11.39
C PRO A 16 4.02 -12.79 9.94
N LEU A 17 5.30 -12.98 9.61
CA LEU A 17 5.90 -12.71 8.29
C LEU A 17 5.88 -11.23 7.85
N ILE A 18 5.45 -10.30 8.67
CA ILE A 18 5.39 -8.86 8.37
C ILE A 18 6.54 -8.14 9.08
N TYR A 19 7.30 -7.40 8.32
CA TYR A 19 8.44 -6.63 8.80
C TYR A 19 8.26 -5.14 8.53
N LYS A 20 8.60 -4.32 9.51
CA LYS A 20 8.75 -2.87 9.37
C LYS A 20 10.23 -2.55 9.23
N MET A 21 10.60 -1.83 8.20
CA MET A 21 11.94 -1.31 7.95
C MET A 21 11.90 0.21 7.89
N VAL A 22 12.76 0.87 8.65
CA VAL A 22 12.98 2.31 8.57
C VAL A 22 14.35 2.55 7.99
N LEU A 23 14.41 3.44 7.02
CA LEU A 23 15.56 3.72 6.20
C LEU A 23 15.89 5.22 6.27
N LYS A 24 17.17 5.56 6.43
CA LYS A 24 17.65 6.94 6.40
C LYS A 24 18.28 7.25 5.04
N GLY A 25 17.84 8.32 4.40
CA GLY A 25 18.32 8.77 3.10
C GLY A 25 17.43 9.84 2.49
N ASP A 26 17.84 10.38 1.34
CA ASP A 26 17.10 11.40 0.61
C ASP A 26 15.80 10.84 0.01
N THR A 27 14.67 11.44 0.34
CA THR A 27 13.33 11.02 -0.10
C THR A 27 12.65 12.02 -1.04
N ASP A 28 13.34 13.05 -1.51
CA ASP A 28 12.76 14.18 -2.26
C ASP A 28 11.96 13.78 -3.51
N GLU A 29 12.25 12.62 -4.11
CA GLU A 29 11.52 12.09 -5.26
C GLU A 29 10.20 11.37 -4.88
N ILE A 30 9.92 11.17 -3.59
CA ILE A 30 8.64 10.60 -3.13
C ILE A 30 7.68 11.75 -2.92
N SER A 31 6.67 11.86 -3.76
CA SER A 31 5.79 13.03 -3.82
C SER A 31 4.34 12.76 -3.38
N ALA A 32 3.90 11.50 -3.42
CA ALA A 32 2.52 11.16 -3.13
C ALA A 32 2.39 9.78 -2.43
N PRO A 33 1.44 9.62 -1.50
CA PRO A 33 1.12 8.31 -0.94
C PRO A 33 0.61 7.36 -2.03
N GLY A 34 0.96 6.07 -1.93
CA GLY A 34 0.65 5.07 -2.95
C GLY A 34 1.78 4.83 -3.95
N GLN A 35 2.82 5.65 -3.97
CA GLN A 35 4.05 5.35 -4.70
C GLN A 35 4.79 4.16 -4.05
N PHE A 36 5.72 3.58 -4.78
CA PHE A 36 6.55 2.47 -4.33
C PHE A 36 8.04 2.73 -4.59
N VAL A 37 8.87 1.93 -3.97
CA VAL A 37 10.32 1.90 -4.21
C VAL A 37 10.73 0.54 -4.76
N ASN A 38 11.87 0.47 -5.44
CA ASN A 38 12.35 -0.78 -6.04
C ASN A 38 13.75 -1.11 -5.52
N ILE A 39 13.83 -2.08 -4.60
CA ILE A 39 15.00 -2.40 -3.79
C ILE A 39 15.89 -3.42 -4.51
N LYS A 40 17.17 -3.13 -4.69
CA LYS A 40 18.17 -4.11 -5.12
C LYS A 40 18.57 -4.98 -3.94
N ILE A 41 18.59 -6.28 -4.16
CA ILE A 41 19.03 -7.26 -3.17
C ILE A 41 20.18 -8.05 -3.79
N ASP A 42 21.31 -8.13 -3.11
CA ASP A 42 22.49 -8.80 -3.63
C ASP A 42 22.22 -10.29 -3.90
N GLY A 43 22.72 -10.74 -5.06
CA GLY A 43 22.48 -12.09 -5.56
C GLY A 43 21.10 -12.33 -6.16
N MET A 44 20.24 -11.27 -6.27
CA MET A 44 18.94 -11.38 -6.90
C MET A 44 18.94 -10.64 -8.24
N PHE A 45 18.39 -11.28 -9.28
CA PHE A 45 18.35 -10.69 -10.62
C PHE A 45 17.43 -9.47 -10.71
N LEU A 46 16.22 -9.57 -10.15
CA LEU A 46 15.26 -8.46 -10.15
C LEU A 46 15.27 -7.73 -8.81
N ARG A 47 15.01 -6.44 -8.85
CA ARG A 47 14.68 -5.62 -7.67
C ARG A 47 13.33 -6.04 -7.08
N ARG A 48 13.07 -5.65 -5.85
CA ARG A 48 11.80 -5.92 -5.13
C ARG A 48 11.02 -4.63 -4.99
N PRO A 49 9.86 -4.51 -5.67
CA PRO A 49 8.96 -3.38 -5.49
C PRO A 49 8.26 -3.49 -4.13
N ILE A 50 8.37 -2.44 -3.33
CA ILE A 50 7.70 -2.33 -2.02
C ILE A 50 7.01 -0.97 -1.96
N SER A 51 5.74 -0.96 -1.59
CA SER A 51 4.97 0.27 -1.42
C SER A 51 5.51 1.12 -0.27
N VAL A 52 5.53 2.43 -0.45
CA VAL A 52 5.88 3.38 0.60
C VAL A 52 4.76 3.39 1.65
N CYS A 53 5.10 3.15 2.91
CA CYS A 53 4.19 3.26 4.04
C CYS A 53 4.10 4.72 4.53
N ASP A 54 5.25 5.31 4.85
CA ASP A 54 5.40 6.69 5.29
C ASP A 54 6.78 7.22 4.91
N TRP A 55 6.91 8.54 4.82
CA TRP A 55 8.19 9.20 4.61
C TRP A 55 8.17 10.62 5.14
N ASP A 56 9.33 11.14 5.43
CA ASP A 56 9.61 12.55 5.62
C ASP A 56 10.95 12.89 4.93
N LYS A 57 11.55 14.04 5.17
CA LYS A 57 12.67 14.57 4.40
C LYS A 57 13.88 13.62 4.25
N ASP A 58 14.17 12.83 5.28
CA ASP A 58 15.35 11.96 5.35
C ASP A 58 15.05 10.54 5.87
N SER A 59 13.77 10.20 6.01
CA SER A 59 13.32 8.92 6.53
C SER A 59 12.25 8.30 5.63
N LEU A 60 12.41 7.01 5.35
CA LEU A 60 11.49 6.18 4.57
C LEU A 60 11.09 4.96 5.38
N THR A 61 9.79 4.77 5.60
CA THR A 61 9.23 3.59 6.25
C THR A 61 8.62 2.65 5.21
N LEU A 62 9.07 1.41 5.22
CA LEU A 62 8.53 0.33 4.42
C LEU A 62 7.96 -0.76 5.33
N ILE A 63 6.83 -1.36 4.92
CA ILE A 63 6.30 -2.57 5.55
C ILE A 63 6.10 -3.60 4.45
N TYR A 64 6.64 -4.79 4.66
CA TYR A 64 6.63 -5.85 3.67
C TYR A 64 6.40 -7.22 4.30
N LYS A 65 5.89 -8.13 3.49
CA LYS A 65 5.69 -9.53 3.86
C LYS A 65 6.82 -10.38 3.29
N THR A 66 7.34 -11.31 4.08
CA THR A 66 8.26 -12.33 3.58
C THR A 66 7.46 -13.38 2.81
N VAL A 67 7.64 -13.39 1.49
CA VAL A 67 6.91 -14.28 0.56
C VAL A 67 7.84 -15.08 -0.35
N GLY A 68 9.15 -14.96 -0.18
CA GLY A 68 10.17 -15.66 -0.93
C GLY A 68 11.56 -15.11 -0.68
N GLU A 69 12.57 -15.75 -1.29
CA GLU A 69 14.00 -15.55 -1.00
C GLU A 69 14.45 -14.08 -0.89
N GLY A 70 13.97 -13.20 -1.79
CA GLY A 70 14.37 -11.78 -1.75
C GLY A 70 13.86 -11.05 -0.51
N THR A 71 12.59 -11.23 -0.14
CA THR A 71 12.04 -10.61 1.07
C THR A 71 12.51 -11.29 2.35
N GLU A 72 12.89 -12.57 2.29
CA GLU A 72 13.55 -13.26 3.39
C GLU A 72 14.97 -12.70 3.63
N LYS A 73 15.77 -12.51 2.57
CA LYS A 73 17.08 -11.83 2.69
C LYS A 73 16.91 -10.42 3.28
N LEU A 74 15.90 -9.68 2.82
CA LEU A 74 15.61 -8.34 3.34
C LEU A 74 15.31 -8.35 4.84
N SER A 75 14.56 -9.36 5.33
CA SER A 75 14.19 -9.48 6.74
C SER A 75 15.38 -9.82 7.67
N LEU A 76 16.46 -10.34 7.11
CA LEU A 76 17.69 -10.69 7.84
C LEU A 76 18.72 -9.55 7.87
N MET A 77 18.52 -8.49 7.09
CA MET A 77 19.44 -7.35 7.03
C MET A 77 19.46 -6.57 8.34
N LYS A 78 20.66 -6.08 8.69
CA LYS A 78 20.93 -5.45 9.98
C LYS A 78 20.93 -3.92 9.90
N ILE A 79 20.73 -3.28 11.04
CA ILE A 79 20.89 -1.83 11.20
C ILE A 79 22.32 -1.43 10.78
N GLY A 80 22.45 -0.33 10.05
CA GLY A 80 23.69 0.19 9.48
C GLY A 80 24.03 -0.36 8.09
N GLU A 81 23.39 -1.43 7.62
CA GLU A 81 23.54 -1.87 6.23
C GLU A 81 22.88 -0.90 5.25
N LYS A 82 23.43 -0.84 4.04
CA LYS A 82 22.92 0.07 2.99
C LYS A 82 22.22 -0.69 1.90
N LEU A 83 21.09 -0.14 1.46
CA LEU A 83 20.27 -0.63 0.36
C LEU A 83 20.33 0.32 -0.84
N ASP A 84 20.59 -0.23 -2.02
CA ASP A 84 20.44 0.45 -3.31
C ASP A 84 18.96 0.44 -3.73
N ILE A 85 18.33 1.60 -3.72
CA ILE A 85 16.88 1.76 -3.93
C ILE A 85 16.60 2.76 -5.06
N LEU A 86 15.71 2.39 -5.98
CA LEU A 86 15.10 3.34 -6.91
C LEU A 86 13.85 3.91 -6.24
N ILE A 87 13.75 5.24 -6.19
CA ILE A 87 12.63 6.00 -5.65
C ILE A 87 11.94 6.86 -6.71
N GLY A 88 10.79 7.45 -6.39
CA GLY A 88 9.99 8.24 -7.33
C GLY A 88 9.38 7.37 -8.43
N LEU A 89 8.85 6.19 -8.04
CA LEU A 89 8.25 5.22 -8.94
C LEU A 89 6.74 5.15 -8.78
N GLY A 90 6.07 4.97 -9.91
CA GLY A 90 4.61 4.92 -10.00
C GLY A 90 3.94 6.27 -9.73
N ASN A 91 2.63 6.30 -9.90
CA ASN A 91 1.79 7.41 -9.46
C ASN A 91 1.34 7.18 -7.99
N GLY A 92 0.72 8.19 -7.39
CA GLY A 92 0.12 8.08 -6.06
C GLY A 92 -1.39 8.25 -6.10
N TYR A 93 -2.01 8.16 -4.92
CA TYR A 93 -3.42 8.47 -4.76
C TYR A 93 -3.69 9.97 -4.98
N ASN A 94 -4.77 10.27 -5.69
CA ASN A 94 -5.24 11.63 -5.88
C ASN A 94 -6.26 11.99 -4.78
N THR A 95 -5.83 12.77 -3.79
CA THR A 95 -6.67 13.17 -2.65
C THR A 95 -7.69 14.27 -3.00
N SER A 96 -7.52 14.97 -4.13
CA SER A 96 -8.41 16.06 -4.53
C SER A 96 -9.81 15.59 -4.96
N LYS A 97 -9.95 14.31 -5.32
CA LYS A 97 -11.23 13.70 -5.71
C LYS A 97 -12.16 13.37 -4.55
N CYS A 98 -11.62 13.29 -3.34
CA CYS A 98 -12.40 13.01 -2.15
C CYS A 98 -12.92 14.29 -1.50
N LEU A 99 -14.19 14.27 -1.10
CA LEU A 99 -14.80 15.29 -0.26
C LEU A 99 -14.42 15.08 1.22
N GLU A 100 -15.36 15.13 2.15
CA GLU A 100 -15.08 15.17 3.59
C GLU A 100 -14.82 13.80 4.22
N LYS A 101 -15.47 12.74 3.72
CA LYS A 101 -15.49 11.41 4.34
C LYS A 101 -14.82 10.34 3.45
N PRO A 102 -13.49 10.32 3.35
CA PRO A 102 -12.79 9.27 2.63
C PRO A 102 -12.85 7.94 3.39
N LEU A 103 -13.10 6.84 2.67
CA LEU A 103 -13.01 5.49 3.18
C LEU A 103 -11.73 4.83 2.66
N LEU A 104 -10.84 4.43 3.56
CA LEU A 104 -9.61 3.69 3.26
C LEU A 104 -9.83 2.22 3.58
N ILE A 105 -9.57 1.32 2.64
CA ILE A 105 -9.82 -0.11 2.80
C ILE A 105 -8.54 -0.88 2.49
N GLY A 106 -7.94 -1.48 3.51
CA GLY A 106 -6.69 -2.24 3.38
C GLY A 106 -6.86 -3.71 3.73
N GLY A 107 -6.22 -4.59 2.95
CA GLY A 107 -6.17 -6.03 3.24
C GLY A 107 -4.74 -6.53 3.41
N GLY A 108 -4.40 -7.04 4.61
CA GLY A 108 -3.06 -7.56 4.89
C GLY A 108 -1.94 -6.58 4.53
N VAL A 109 -0.98 -6.99 3.71
CA VAL A 109 0.16 -6.14 3.30
C VAL A 109 -0.24 -4.99 2.35
N GLY A 110 -1.50 -4.86 1.95
CA GLY A 110 -2.04 -3.67 1.29
C GLY A 110 -2.34 -2.51 2.25
N ILE A 111 -2.29 -2.71 3.57
CA ILE A 111 -2.53 -1.68 4.59
C ILE A 111 -1.45 -0.58 4.60
N PRO A 112 -0.15 -0.88 4.52
CA PRO A 112 0.91 0.11 4.65
C PRO A 112 0.79 1.34 3.74
N PRO A 113 0.54 1.25 2.43
CA PRO A 113 0.43 2.42 1.56
C PRO A 113 -0.75 3.34 1.91
N LEU A 114 -1.75 2.83 2.63
CA LEU A 114 -2.88 3.63 3.09
C LEU A 114 -2.54 4.46 4.34
N TYR A 115 -1.47 4.14 5.07
CA TYR A 115 -1.06 4.92 6.24
C TYR A 115 -0.59 6.33 5.83
N GLY A 116 0.33 6.43 4.87
CA GLY A 116 0.76 7.72 4.34
C GLY A 116 -0.40 8.50 3.68
N LEU A 117 -1.34 7.80 3.04
CA LEU A 117 -2.56 8.42 2.51
C LEU A 117 -3.45 8.97 3.62
N CYS A 118 -3.68 8.21 4.71
CA CYS A 118 -4.45 8.66 5.86
C CYS A 118 -3.85 9.93 6.47
N LYS A 119 -2.53 9.93 6.71
CA LYS A 119 -1.77 11.08 7.22
C LYS A 119 -1.96 12.32 6.32
N ARG A 120 -1.90 12.15 5.00
CA ARG A 120 -2.12 13.22 4.02
C ARG A 120 -3.54 13.76 4.07
N LEU A 121 -4.56 12.89 4.12
CA LEU A 121 -5.97 13.27 4.18
C LEU A 121 -6.31 14.03 5.47
N VAL A 122 -5.77 13.59 6.62
CA VAL A 122 -5.91 14.29 7.90
C VAL A 122 -5.26 15.68 7.83
N PHE A 123 -4.05 15.78 7.26
CA PHE A 123 -3.38 17.06 7.06
C PHE A 123 -4.18 18.01 6.17
N GLU A 124 -4.93 17.48 5.19
CA GLU A 124 -5.87 18.24 4.34
C GLU A 124 -7.20 18.57 5.02
N GLY A 125 -7.36 18.29 6.32
CA GLY A 125 -8.55 18.58 7.11
C GLY A 125 -9.71 17.61 6.89
N LYS A 126 -9.49 16.46 6.27
CA LYS A 126 -10.52 15.43 6.06
C LYS A 126 -10.60 14.47 7.25
N THR A 127 -11.71 13.76 7.38
CA THR A 127 -11.96 12.79 8.46
C THR A 127 -12.00 11.36 7.91
N PRO A 128 -10.85 10.72 7.72
CA PRO A 128 -10.79 9.39 7.12
C PRO A 128 -11.40 8.31 8.03
N ILE A 129 -12.14 7.41 7.40
CA ILE A 129 -12.58 6.15 7.99
C ILE A 129 -11.69 5.05 7.40
N VAL A 130 -11.20 4.14 8.24
CA VAL A 130 -10.25 3.10 7.84
C VAL A 130 -10.82 1.73 8.18
N ILE A 131 -10.82 0.82 7.21
CA ILE A 131 -11.12 -0.60 7.41
C ILE A 131 -9.84 -1.40 7.17
N LEU A 132 -9.43 -2.15 8.17
CA LEU A 132 -8.27 -3.04 8.13
C LEU A 132 -8.74 -4.49 8.13
N GLY A 133 -8.43 -5.25 7.08
CA GLY A 133 -8.83 -6.64 6.92
C GLY A 133 -7.67 -7.61 7.15
N PHE A 134 -7.90 -8.61 8.00
CA PHE A 134 -6.94 -9.67 8.32
C PHE A 134 -7.64 -11.04 8.36
N ASN A 135 -6.88 -12.13 8.38
CA ASN A 135 -7.45 -13.45 8.57
C ASN A 135 -7.74 -13.73 10.05
N THR A 136 -6.81 -13.35 10.94
CA THR A 136 -6.87 -13.62 12.39
C THR A 136 -6.33 -12.46 13.21
N VAL A 137 -6.59 -12.44 14.51
CA VAL A 137 -6.07 -11.43 15.44
C VAL A 137 -4.54 -11.35 15.47
N SER A 138 -3.83 -12.45 15.26
CA SER A 138 -2.37 -12.49 15.28
C SER A 138 -1.72 -11.73 14.12
N GLU A 139 -2.46 -11.49 13.03
CA GLU A 139 -1.98 -10.78 11.85
C GLU A 139 -2.15 -9.25 11.95
N ILE A 140 -2.84 -8.76 13.01
CA ILE A 140 -3.17 -7.34 13.13
C ILE A 140 -1.91 -6.51 13.37
N PHE A 141 -1.78 -5.44 12.60
CA PHE A 141 -0.77 -4.40 12.77
C PHE A 141 -1.32 -3.05 12.32
N TYR A 142 -0.74 -1.96 12.82
CA TYR A 142 -1.04 -0.58 12.45
C TYR A 142 -2.44 -0.05 12.82
N GLU A 143 -3.24 -0.78 13.61
CA GLU A 143 -4.53 -0.28 14.08
C GLU A 143 -4.38 0.98 14.94
N ASP A 144 -3.47 0.94 15.91
CA ASP A 144 -3.24 2.04 16.84
C ASP A 144 -2.55 3.22 16.16
N GLU A 145 -1.69 2.97 15.17
CA GLU A 145 -1.06 4.01 14.37
C GLU A 145 -2.10 4.81 13.56
N PHE A 146 -3.08 4.16 12.94
CA PHE A 146 -4.18 4.86 12.26
C PHE A 146 -5.08 5.62 13.24
N LYS A 147 -5.39 5.06 14.41
CA LYS A 147 -6.14 5.76 15.47
C LYS A 147 -5.40 7.00 15.96
N ALA A 148 -4.08 6.90 16.11
CA ALA A 148 -3.24 8.04 16.53
C ALA A 148 -3.25 9.20 15.52
N LEU A 149 -3.51 8.94 14.24
CA LEU A 149 -3.75 9.99 13.24
C LEU A 149 -5.12 10.66 13.38
N GLY A 150 -6.01 10.18 14.25
CA GLY A 150 -7.37 10.67 14.40
C GLY A 150 -8.39 9.99 13.46
N ALA A 151 -8.03 8.93 12.76
CA ALA A 151 -8.94 8.19 11.91
C ALA A 151 -9.91 7.32 12.73
N LYS A 152 -11.13 7.15 12.23
CA LYS A 152 -12.05 6.13 12.75
C LYS A 152 -11.69 4.77 12.14
N VAL A 153 -11.22 3.85 12.97
CA VAL A 153 -10.71 2.55 12.52
C VAL A 153 -11.69 1.42 12.82
N PHE A 154 -11.93 0.57 11.83
CA PHE A 154 -12.63 -0.71 11.96
C PHE A 154 -11.67 -1.82 11.56
N VAL A 155 -11.64 -2.89 12.34
CA VAL A 155 -10.87 -4.10 12.02
C VAL A 155 -11.83 -5.23 11.72
N THR A 156 -11.56 -5.97 10.65
CA THR A 156 -12.25 -7.22 10.33
C THR A 156 -11.28 -8.39 10.41
N THR A 157 -11.74 -9.53 10.98
CA THR A 157 -11.01 -10.80 10.91
C THR A 157 -11.91 -11.87 10.35
N VAL A 158 -11.39 -12.66 9.41
CA VAL A 158 -12.18 -13.70 8.71
C VAL A 158 -12.72 -14.72 9.70
N ASP A 159 -11.89 -15.11 10.67
CA ASP A 159 -12.25 -16.07 11.71
C ASP A 159 -13.11 -15.49 12.85
N GLY A 160 -13.23 -14.16 12.94
CA GLY A 160 -13.96 -13.46 14.00
C GLY A 160 -13.22 -13.39 15.34
N SER A 161 -11.91 -13.62 15.34
CA SER A 161 -11.07 -13.58 16.56
C SER A 161 -10.90 -12.16 17.12
N TYR A 162 -11.16 -11.11 16.30
CA TYR A 162 -11.11 -9.71 16.72
C TYR A 162 -11.97 -8.83 15.79
N GLY A 163 -12.57 -7.77 16.35
CA GLY A 163 -13.34 -6.78 15.61
C GLY A 163 -14.61 -7.37 14.95
N ILE A 164 -14.85 -7.01 13.69
CA ILE A 164 -16.01 -7.48 12.93
C ILE A 164 -15.63 -8.81 12.27
N LYS A 165 -16.42 -9.84 12.47
CA LYS A 165 -16.24 -11.14 11.80
C LYS A 165 -16.57 -11.03 10.33
N GLY A 166 -15.65 -11.46 9.46
CA GLY A 166 -15.83 -11.49 8.01
C GLY A 166 -14.79 -10.69 7.26
N PHE A 167 -15.17 -10.21 6.08
CA PHE A 167 -14.32 -9.46 5.17
C PHE A 167 -14.52 -7.94 5.32
N VAL A 168 -13.64 -7.16 4.72
CA VAL A 168 -13.74 -5.68 4.71
C VAL A 168 -15.09 -5.17 4.20
N THR A 169 -15.72 -5.90 3.28
CA THR A 169 -17.04 -5.60 2.74
C THR A 169 -18.17 -5.72 3.77
N ASP A 170 -17.98 -6.52 4.81
CA ASP A 170 -18.96 -6.62 5.90
C ASP A 170 -18.95 -5.36 6.77
N ALA A 171 -17.78 -4.77 7.00
CA ALA A 171 -17.68 -3.49 7.67
C ALA A 171 -18.16 -2.31 6.82
N MET A 172 -18.10 -2.39 5.47
CA MET A 172 -18.54 -1.31 4.58
C MET A 172 -20.04 -1.04 4.59
N LYS A 173 -20.87 -2.03 4.95
CA LYS A 173 -22.33 -1.99 4.78
C LYS A 173 -22.98 -0.77 5.43
N ASP A 174 -22.54 -0.41 6.64
CA ASP A 174 -23.13 0.61 7.49
C ASP A 174 -22.29 1.91 7.56
N ILE A 175 -21.28 2.03 6.69
CA ILE A 175 -20.42 3.22 6.63
C ILE A 175 -20.92 4.17 5.53
N ASP A 176 -21.12 5.44 5.92
CA ASP A 176 -21.36 6.54 5.00
C ASP A 176 -20.02 7.16 4.59
N TYR A 177 -19.72 7.18 3.28
CA TYR A 177 -18.49 7.70 2.72
C TYR A 177 -18.73 8.36 1.36
N THR A 178 -17.86 9.29 0.99
CA THR A 178 -18.00 10.08 -0.24
C THR A 178 -17.10 9.59 -1.37
N TYR A 179 -16.02 8.90 -1.04
CA TYR A 179 -15.03 8.35 -1.96
C TYR A 179 -14.24 7.23 -1.25
N PHE A 180 -13.77 6.22 -1.97
CA PHE A 180 -12.93 5.19 -1.35
C PHE A 180 -11.55 5.08 -1.99
N TYR A 181 -10.61 4.64 -1.17
CA TYR A 181 -9.24 4.28 -1.54
C TYR A 181 -8.96 2.88 -1.05
N THR A 182 -8.38 2.02 -1.87
CA THR A 182 -8.11 0.65 -1.44
C THR A 182 -6.78 0.12 -1.94
N CYS A 183 -6.17 -0.75 -1.13
CA CYS A 183 -5.01 -1.56 -1.49
C CYS A 183 -5.13 -2.95 -0.85
N GLY A 184 -4.85 -4.00 -1.63
CA GLY A 184 -4.94 -5.38 -1.19
C GLY A 184 -5.10 -6.36 -2.35
N PRO A 185 -5.47 -7.61 -2.06
CA PRO A 185 -5.52 -8.65 -3.07
C PRO A 185 -6.72 -8.50 -4.04
N MET A 186 -6.57 -8.99 -5.27
CA MET A 186 -7.62 -8.94 -6.31
C MET A 186 -9.01 -9.48 -5.86
N PRO A 187 -9.12 -10.57 -5.10
CA PRO A 187 -10.44 -11.00 -4.60
C PRO A 187 -11.14 -9.94 -3.74
N MET A 188 -10.38 -9.18 -2.93
CA MET A 188 -10.90 -8.06 -2.14
C MET A 188 -11.41 -6.95 -3.05
N PHE A 189 -10.67 -6.57 -4.09
CA PHE A 189 -11.09 -5.56 -5.05
C PHE A 189 -12.40 -5.93 -5.75
N ARG A 190 -12.51 -7.20 -6.20
CA ARG A 190 -13.75 -7.71 -6.82
C ARG A 190 -14.95 -7.70 -5.86
N ALA A 191 -14.73 -7.93 -4.57
CA ALA A 191 -15.77 -7.86 -3.55
C ALA A 191 -16.19 -6.40 -3.27
N ILE A 192 -15.23 -5.48 -3.16
CA ILE A 192 -15.47 -4.05 -3.01
C ILE A 192 -16.25 -3.50 -4.21
N GLU A 193 -15.87 -3.85 -5.44
CA GLU A 193 -16.55 -3.42 -6.66
C GLU A 193 -18.06 -3.73 -6.63
N LYS A 194 -18.46 -4.90 -6.14
CA LYS A 194 -19.86 -5.33 -6.06
C LYS A 194 -20.68 -4.54 -5.05
N CYS A 195 -20.07 -3.93 -4.05
CA CYS A 195 -20.78 -3.24 -2.96
C CYS A 195 -20.48 -1.75 -2.86
N ALA A 196 -19.47 -1.25 -3.56
CA ALA A 196 -19.08 0.16 -3.52
C ALA A 196 -20.16 1.06 -4.15
N LYS A 197 -20.54 2.08 -3.37
CA LYS A 197 -21.61 3.05 -3.75
C LYS A 197 -21.07 4.32 -4.40
N THR A 198 -19.76 4.51 -4.39
CA THR A 198 -19.09 5.73 -4.87
C THR A 198 -17.96 5.39 -5.84
N SER A 199 -17.41 6.41 -6.49
CA SER A 199 -16.13 6.33 -7.17
C SER A 199 -14.99 6.07 -6.18
N GLY A 200 -13.86 5.59 -6.69
CA GLY A 200 -12.72 5.28 -5.84
C GLY A 200 -11.45 4.99 -6.62
N GLN A 201 -10.35 4.82 -5.87
CA GLN A 201 -9.05 4.48 -6.41
C GLN A 201 -8.54 3.18 -5.79
N LEU A 202 -7.94 2.34 -6.64
CA LEU A 202 -7.38 1.05 -6.27
C LEU A 202 -5.88 1.01 -6.59
N SER A 203 -5.06 0.58 -5.64
CA SER A 203 -3.63 0.37 -5.84
C SER A 203 -3.37 -1.09 -6.16
N PHE A 204 -2.96 -1.35 -7.39
CA PHE A 204 -2.73 -2.70 -7.93
C PHE A 204 -1.32 -3.20 -7.68
N GLU A 205 -1.21 -4.50 -7.47
CA GLU A 205 0.06 -5.23 -7.46
C GLU A 205 0.21 -6.01 -8.76
N GLU A 206 1.45 -6.02 -9.31
CA GLU A 206 1.85 -6.89 -10.39
C GLU A 206 3.32 -7.30 -10.28
N ARG A 207 3.66 -8.43 -10.91
CA ARG A 207 5.07 -8.82 -11.03
C ARG A 207 5.80 -7.83 -11.93
N MET A 208 6.78 -7.17 -11.37
CA MET A 208 7.54 -6.14 -12.05
C MET A 208 8.94 -6.65 -12.45
N GLY A 209 9.29 -6.51 -13.72
CA GLY A 209 10.67 -6.70 -14.17
C GLY A 209 11.49 -5.44 -13.88
N CYS A 210 11.32 -4.37 -14.67
CA CYS A 210 12.10 -3.14 -14.49
C CYS A 210 11.60 -2.22 -13.37
N GLY A 211 10.29 -2.12 -13.14
CA GLY A 211 9.68 -1.24 -12.14
C GLY A 211 9.55 0.24 -12.55
N PHE A 212 9.93 0.61 -13.78
CA PHE A 212 9.89 2.01 -14.26
C PHE A 212 9.33 2.17 -15.69
N GLY A 213 8.67 1.13 -16.21
CA GLY A 213 7.91 1.21 -17.46
C GLY A 213 8.66 0.84 -18.75
N ALA A 214 9.89 0.34 -18.69
CA ALA A 214 10.65 0.00 -19.89
C ALA A 214 10.30 -1.38 -20.49
N CYS A 215 10.10 -2.42 -19.64
CA CYS A 215 9.96 -3.80 -20.08
C CYS A 215 8.53 -4.21 -20.47
N MET A 216 7.53 -3.41 -20.17
CA MET A 216 6.08 -3.68 -20.40
C MET A 216 5.54 -4.92 -19.66
N GLY A 217 6.32 -5.61 -18.82
CA GLY A 217 5.95 -6.88 -18.18
C GLY A 217 4.79 -6.80 -17.17
N CYS A 218 4.53 -5.62 -16.58
CA CYS A 218 3.43 -5.38 -15.67
C CYS A 218 2.22 -4.70 -16.35
N SER A 219 2.07 -4.85 -17.68
CA SER A 219 0.95 -4.24 -18.41
C SER A 219 -0.36 -4.94 -18.12
N CYS A 220 -1.39 -4.15 -17.82
CA CYS A 220 -2.76 -4.61 -17.70
C CYS A 220 -3.69 -3.88 -18.68
N LYS A 221 -4.79 -4.51 -19.06
CA LYS A 221 -5.86 -3.92 -19.87
C LYS A 221 -6.78 -3.08 -18.98
N THR A 222 -7.08 -1.87 -19.45
CA THR A 222 -8.11 -1.01 -18.86
C THR A 222 -9.07 -0.52 -19.95
N LEU A 223 -10.17 0.12 -19.55
CA LEU A 223 -11.12 0.73 -20.52
C LEU A 223 -10.50 1.90 -21.30
N THR A 224 -9.41 2.48 -20.80
CA THR A 224 -8.67 3.59 -21.42
C THR A 224 -7.40 3.13 -22.16
N GLY A 225 -7.21 1.82 -22.36
CA GLY A 225 -6.06 1.23 -23.02
C GLY A 225 -5.16 0.38 -22.12
N ASN A 226 -4.00 -0.01 -22.62
CA ASN A 226 -3.02 -0.77 -21.83
C ASN A 226 -2.24 0.19 -20.91
N LYS A 227 -2.16 -0.16 -19.63
CA LYS A 227 -1.40 0.60 -18.61
C LYS A 227 -0.37 -0.31 -17.93
N ARG A 228 0.82 0.23 -17.70
CA ARG A 228 1.87 -0.44 -16.91
C ARG A 228 1.69 -0.08 -15.45
N ILE A 229 1.48 -1.07 -14.59
CA ILE A 229 1.29 -0.85 -13.15
C ILE A 229 2.44 -0.05 -12.54
N CYS A 230 3.68 -0.27 -12.99
CA CYS A 230 4.85 0.43 -12.47
C CYS A 230 5.00 1.88 -12.95
N LYS A 231 4.23 2.36 -13.93
CA LYS A 231 4.39 3.71 -14.50
C LYS A 231 3.09 4.50 -14.53
N GLU A 232 2.05 3.98 -15.18
CA GLU A 232 0.70 4.60 -15.22
C GLU A 232 -0.12 4.27 -13.97
N GLY A 233 0.25 3.22 -13.21
CA GLY A 233 -0.22 2.86 -11.88
C GLY A 233 0.84 3.18 -10.80
N PRO A 234 0.80 2.52 -9.63
CA PRO A 234 -0.10 1.40 -9.27
C PRO A 234 -1.55 1.82 -8.99
N VAL A 235 -1.79 3.09 -8.72
CA VAL A 235 -3.12 3.61 -8.40
C VAL A 235 -3.91 3.88 -9.68
N MET A 236 -5.10 3.28 -9.77
CA MET A 236 -6.02 3.43 -10.89
C MET A 236 -7.42 3.80 -10.40
N GLU A 237 -8.18 4.52 -11.24
CA GLU A 237 -9.58 4.83 -10.98
C GLU A 237 -10.43 3.56 -11.13
N ARG A 238 -11.44 3.41 -10.27
CA ARG A 238 -12.42 2.33 -10.32
C ARG A 238 -13.06 2.18 -11.70
N GLU A 239 -13.40 3.30 -12.32
CA GLU A 239 -14.14 3.41 -13.56
C GLU A 239 -13.33 3.00 -14.79
N GLU A 240 -12.01 2.88 -14.68
CA GLU A 240 -11.18 2.44 -15.80
C GLU A 240 -10.87 0.94 -15.78
N ILE A 241 -11.25 0.22 -14.73
CA ILE A 241 -10.92 -1.20 -14.54
C ILE A 241 -11.90 -2.10 -15.31
N ILE A 242 -11.38 -3.10 -16.00
CA ILE A 242 -12.17 -4.16 -16.63
C ILE A 242 -12.37 -5.29 -15.62
N TRP A 243 -13.54 -5.32 -15.00
CA TRP A 243 -13.84 -6.26 -13.91
C TRP A 243 -14.20 -7.69 -14.38
N ASN A 244 -14.58 -7.84 -15.63
CA ASN A 244 -15.05 -9.11 -16.22
C ASN A 244 -13.99 -9.81 -17.11
N ALA A 245 -12.73 -9.48 -16.94
CA ALA A 245 -11.63 -10.07 -17.68
C ALA A 245 -10.98 -11.24 -16.93
#